data_aedd01cefb131ee007881699a21074b2
#
_entry.id   aedd01cefb131ee007881699a21074b2
#
_cell.length_a   1.000
_cell.length_b   1.000
_cell.length_c   1.000
_cell.angle_alpha   90.00
_cell.angle_beta   90.00
_cell.angle_gamma   90.00
#
_symmetry.space_group_name_H-M   'P 1'
#
loop_
_entity.id
_entity.type
_entity.pdbx_description
1 polymer ?
#
loop_
_entity_poly.entity_id
_entity_poly.type
_entity_poly.pdbx_seq_one_letter_code
_entity_poly.pdbx_strand_id
1 'polypeptide(L)'
;LGATAALATAITRAFFDFFERDLTDKELLYFANFSENITHGRASGIDVATVNSELPLWFIKNEPMEQIELNFSGFLVIGDTGVHGFTSQAISIVRERICEEKEKTMHQISKLGLLAASSKEFLMSNQLPELGNVMNEAHDILTHLGVSHPRLNAMVKTALANGALGAKLTGS
;
A
#
# COMPACT_ATOMS: atom_id res chain seq x y z
N LEU A 1 -4.07 -2.02 8.72
CA LEU A 1 -2.90 -1.76 7.87
C LEU A 1 -1.67 -1.63 8.75
N GLY A 2 -0.60 -2.42 8.49
CA GLY A 2 0.68 -2.32 9.18
C GLY A 2 0.68 -2.68 10.68
N ALA A 3 -0.36 -3.32 11.22
CA ALA A 3 -0.46 -3.59 12.65
C ALA A 3 0.64 -4.54 13.16
N THR A 4 1.01 -5.56 12.40
CA THR A 4 2.10 -6.49 12.71
C THR A 4 3.45 -5.78 12.69
N ALA A 5 3.70 -4.94 11.70
CA ALA A 5 4.91 -4.12 11.61
C ALA A 5 5.02 -3.12 12.77
N ALA A 6 3.90 -2.48 13.15
CA ALA A 6 3.86 -1.60 14.30
C ALA A 6 4.17 -2.33 15.61
N LEU A 7 3.60 -3.53 15.80
CA LEU A 7 3.86 -4.36 16.97
C LEU A 7 5.33 -4.82 17.02
N ALA A 8 5.86 -5.30 15.90
CA ALA A 8 7.26 -5.72 15.80
C ALA A 8 8.22 -4.58 16.10
N THR A 9 7.94 -3.38 15.60
CA THR A 9 8.69 -2.15 15.89
C THR A 9 8.64 -1.81 17.38
N ALA A 10 7.44 -1.81 17.98
CA ALA A 10 7.26 -1.48 19.39
C ALA A 10 7.98 -2.47 20.30
N ILE A 11 7.88 -3.77 20.01
CA ILE A 11 8.57 -4.81 20.76
C ILE A 11 10.08 -4.65 20.63
N THR A 12 10.61 -4.42 19.43
CA THR A 12 12.06 -4.22 19.22
C THR A 12 12.56 -3.04 20.03
N ARG A 13 11.88 -1.90 19.99
CA ARG A 13 12.24 -0.71 20.80
C ARG A 13 12.20 -1.02 22.28
N ALA A 14 11.15 -1.68 22.78
CA ALA A 14 11.01 -2.02 24.18
C ALA A 14 12.14 -2.95 24.70
N PHE A 15 12.59 -3.92 23.88
CA PHE A 15 13.72 -4.78 24.26
C PHE A 15 15.03 -4.01 24.35
N PHE A 16 15.32 -3.16 23.38
CA PHE A 16 16.55 -2.35 23.40
C PHE A 16 16.55 -1.38 24.58
N ASP A 17 15.42 -0.75 24.86
CA ASP A 17 15.25 0.13 26.01
C ASP A 17 15.40 -0.62 27.34
N PHE A 18 14.76 -1.78 27.49
CA PHE A 18 14.87 -2.62 28.68
C PHE A 18 16.32 -3.08 28.98
N PHE A 19 17.10 -3.35 27.95
CA PHE A 19 18.51 -3.74 28.09
C PHE A 19 19.48 -2.56 28.05
N GLU A 20 18.96 -1.33 28.11
CA GLU A 20 19.75 -0.09 28.08
C GLU A 20 20.75 -0.06 26.90
N ARG A 21 20.30 -0.50 25.73
CA ARG A 21 21.09 -0.52 24.49
C ARG A 21 20.60 0.49 23.48
N ASP A 22 21.53 1.21 22.87
CA ASP A 22 21.21 2.07 21.73
C ASP A 22 20.66 1.24 20.57
N LEU A 23 19.58 1.71 19.96
CA LEU A 23 18.93 1.11 18.80
C LEU A 23 19.13 2.00 17.58
N THR A 24 19.86 1.50 16.61
CA THR A 24 19.99 2.19 15.32
C THR A 24 18.78 1.90 14.41
N ASP A 25 18.47 2.81 13.49
CA ASP A 25 17.40 2.60 12.50
C ASP A 25 17.61 1.32 11.69
N LYS A 26 18.87 1.01 11.37
CA LYS A 26 19.22 -0.21 10.63
C LYS A 26 18.87 -1.47 11.41
N GLU A 27 19.16 -1.52 12.70
CA GLU A 27 18.82 -2.65 13.59
C GLU A 27 17.30 -2.75 13.76
N LEU A 28 16.62 -1.63 13.97
CA LEU A 28 15.17 -1.57 14.07
C LEU A 28 14.51 -2.17 12.83
N LEU A 29 14.89 -1.70 11.66
CA LEU A 29 14.38 -2.20 10.39
C LEU A 29 14.72 -3.69 10.19
N TYR A 30 15.90 -4.12 10.58
CA TYR A 30 16.32 -5.52 10.47
C TYR A 30 15.43 -6.44 11.32
N PHE A 31 15.27 -6.15 12.62
CA PHE A 31 14.50 -7.00 13.52
C PHE A 31 13.00 -6.97 13.22
N ALA A 32 12.44 -5.80 12.92
CA ALA A 32 11.03 -5.68 12.58
C ALA A 32 10.70 -6.39 11.24
N ASN A 33 11.55 -6.26 10.21
CA ASN A 33 11.38 -7.00 8.96
C ASN A 33 11.60 -8.52 9.13
N PHE A 34 12.48 -8.95 10.05
CA PHE A 34 12.64 -10.36 10.36
C PHE A 34 11.34 -10.95 10.91
N SER A 35 10.66 -10.24 11.84
CA SER A 35 9.34 -10.63 12.36
C SER A 35 8.27 -10.70 11.26
N GLU A 36 8.21 -9.69 10.40
CA GLU A 36 7.28 -9.67 9.26
C GLU A 36 7.51 -10.84 8.29
N ASN A 37 8.77 -11.22 8.04
CA ASN A 37 9.10 -12.36 7.18
C ASN A 37 8.65 -13.69 7.78
N ILE A 38 8.71 -13.85 9.10
CA ILE A 38 8.17 -15.05 9.78
C ILE A 38 6.66 -15.11 9.64
N THR A 39 5.98 -13.98 9.79
CA THR A 39 4.51 -13.92 9.78
C THR A 39 3.93 -14.05 8.37
N HIS A 40 4.55 -13.41 7.38
CA HIS A 40 4.00 -13.26 6.02
C HIS A 40 4.84 -13.94 4.92
N GLY A 41 5.95 -14.57 5.26
CA GLY A 41 6.82 -15.32 4.36
C GLY A 41 7.77 -14.48 3.51
N ARG A 42 7.31 -13.38 2.93
CA ARG A 42 8.13 -12.42 2.13
C ARG A 42 7.60 -11.01 2.32
N ALA A 43 8.03 -10.34 3.36
CA ALA A 43 7.71 -8.94 3.57
C ALA A 43 8.44 -8.06 2.54
N SER A 44 7.73 -7.05 2.02
CA SER A 44 8.33 -6.05 1.12
C SER A 44 9.23 -5.06 1.87
N GLY A 45 9.05 -4.94 3.18
CA GLY A 45 9.69 -3.95 4.04
C GLY A 45 8.96 -2.60 4.10
N ILE A 46 7.96 -2.38 3.25
CA ILE A 46 7.24 -1.10 3.19
C ILE A 46 6.48 -0.80 4.47
N ASP A 47 5.82 -1.80 5.07
CA ASP A 47 5.01 -1.59 6.29
C ASP A 47 5.89 -1.17 7.46
N VAL A 48 7.05 -1.83 7.64
CA VAL A 48 8.01 -1.47 8.70
C VAL A 48 8.61 -0.09 8.45
N ALA A 49 8.98 0.22 7.21
CA ALA A 49 9.51 1.52 6.86
C ALA A 49 8.48 2.63 7.08
N THR A 50 7.22 2.41 6.69
CA THR A 50 6.13 3.38 6.85
C THR A 50 5.81 3.65 8.32
N VAL A 51 5.79 2.61 9.15
CA VAL A 51 5.54 2.75 10.61
C VAL A 51 6.66 3.56 11.30
N ASN A 52 7.86 3.52 10.76
CA ASN A 52 9.03 4.22 11.32
C ASN A 52 9.35 5.54 10.61
N SER A 53 8.53 5.99 9.67
CA SER A 53 8.69 7.27 8.99
C SER A 53 7.68 8.28 9.47
N GLU A 54 8.11 9.54 9.64
CA GLU A 54 7.23 10.67 9.94
C GLU A 54 6.54 11.23 8.70
N LEU A 55 7.12 10.96 7.53
CA LEU A 55 6.60 11.42 6.24
C LEU A 55 6.15 10.22 5.38
N PRO A 56 5.21 10.43 4.47
CA PRO A 56 4.86 9.43 3.47
C PRO A 56 6.07 8.99 2.67
N LEU A 57 6.09 7.71 2.31
CA LEU A 57 7.20 7.10 1.58
C LEU A 57 6.81 6.81 0.14
N TRP A 58 7.69 7.18 -0.78
CA TRP A 58 7.72 6.64 -2.12
C TRP A 58 8.59 5.38 -2.14
N PHE A 59 7.97 4.25 -2.47
CA PHE A 59 8.62 2.95 -2.43
C PHE A 59 8.59 2.28 -3.79
N ILE A 60 9.77 1.95 -4.28
CA ILE A 60 9.96 1.03 -5.40
C ILE A 60 10.85 -0.10 -4.92
N LYS A 61 10.45 -1.33 -5.19
CA LYS A 61 11.20 -2.50 -4.73
C LYS A 61 12.61 -2.51 -5.31
N ASN A 62 13.62 -2.71 -4.47
CA ASN A 62 15.06 -2.68 -4.77
C ASN A 62 15.61 -1.28 -5.11
N GLU A 63 14.86 -0.23 -4.86
CA GLU A 63 15.35 1.16 -4.94
C GLU A 63 15.39 1.78 -3.54
N PRO A 64 16.19 2.82 -3.32
CA PRO A 64 16.16 3.59 -2.08
C PRO A 64 14.77 4.19 -1.87
N MET A 65 14.26 4.11 -0.62
CA MET A 65 13.01 4.77 -0.26
C MET A 65 13.21 6.29 -0.21
N GLU A 66 12.23 7.01 -0.72
CA GLU A 66 12.22 8.47 -0.71
C GLU A 66 11.08 8.96 0.17
N GLN A 67 11.36 9.88 1.09
CA GLN A 67 10.33 10.61 1.81
C GLN A 67 9.75 11.70 0.90
N ILE A 68 8.43 11.82 0.86
CA ILE A 68 7.76 12.83 0.06
C ILE A 68 7.02 13.82 0.96
N GLU A 69 7.18 15.11 0.66
CA GLU A 69 6.38 16.15 1.30
C GLU A 69 5.05 16.27 0.56
N LEU A 70 3.96 16.11 1.30
CA LEU A 70 2.63 16.27 0.74
C LEU A 70 2.18 17.72 0.79
N ASN A 71 1.69 18.21 -0.33
CA ASN A 71 0.89 19.42 -0.39
C ASN A 71 -0.56 19.00 -0.68
N PHE A 72 -1.28 18.58 0.37
CA PHE A 72 -2.59 17.96 0.24
C PHE A 72 -3.61 18.69 1.12
N SER A 73 -4.58 19.36 0.50
CA SER A 73 -5.64 20.10 1.19
C SER A 73 -7.00 19.40 1.08
N GLY A 74 -7.04 18.11 1.40
CA GLY A 74 -8.24 17.28 1.31
C GLY A 74 -8.37 16.32 2.48
N PHE A 75 -9.39 15.47 2.40
CA PHE A 75 -9.63 14.39 3.37
C PHE A 75 -9.34 13.04 2.72
N LEU A 76 -8.55 12.22 3.37
CA LEU A 76 -8.39 10.80 3.06
C LEU A 76 -9.28 10.01 4.01
N VAL A 77 -10.30 9.35 3.46
CA VAL A 77 -11.23 8.52 4.23
C VAL A 77 -10.89 7.05 4.02
N ILE A 78 -10.71 6.31 5.10
CA ILE A 78 -10.44 4.86 5.06
C ILE A 78 -11.72 4.14 5.45
N GLY A 79 -12.21 3.27 4.56
CA GLY A 79 -13.37 2.42 4.79
C GLY A 79 -12.95 0.95 4.93
N ASP A 80 -13.49 0.27 5.93
CA ASP A 80 -13.29 -1.16 6.13
C ASP A 80 -14.52 -1.94 5.66
N THR A 81 -14.30 -2.95 4.82
CA THR A 81 -15.36 -3.83 4.31
C THR A 81 -15.81 -4.88 5.34
N GLY A 82 -15.05 -5.09 6.41
CA GLY A 82 -15.20 -6.21 7.33
C GLY A 82 -14.91 -7.58 6.70
N VAL A 83 -14.29 -7.62 5.52
CA VAL A 83 -13.90 -8.85 4.84
C VAL A 83 -12.39 -9.01 4.92
N HIS A 84 -11.94 -10.11 5.50
CA HIS A 84 -10.51 -10.42 5.52
C HIS A 84 -10.01 -10.80 4.13
N GLY A 85 -9.04 -10.06 3.62
CA GLY A 85 -8.29 -10.40 2.43
C GLY A 85 -7.07 -11.25 2.78
N PHE A 86 -6.68 -12.13 1.86
CA PHE A 86 -5.44 -12.89 1.98
C PHE A 86 -4.49 -12.47 0.86
N THR A 87 -3.38 -11.83 1.21
CA THR A 87 -2.34 -11.39 0.25
C THR A 87 -1.85 -12.54 -0.64
N SER A 88 -1.70 -13.73 -0.06
CA SER A 88 -1.31 -14.93 -0.83
C SER A 88 -2.31 -15.29 -1.93
N GLN A 89 -3.61 -15.14 -1.65
CA GLN A 89 -4.66 -15.40 -2.64
C GLN A 89 -4.62 -14.36 -3.77
N ALA A 90 -4.50 -13.08 -3.44
CA ALA A 90 -4.38 -12.02 -4.44
C ALA A 90 -3.16 -12.24 -5.36
N ILE A 91 -2.02 -12.62 -4.78
CA ILE A 91 -0.81 -12.97 -5.55
C ILE A 91 -1.07 -14.15 -6.48
N SER A 92 -1.76 -15.22 -6.02
CA SER A 92 -2.07 -16.38 -6.86
C SER A 92 -2.97 -16.01 -8.04
N ILE A 93 -4.01 -15.21 -7.81
CA ILE A 93 -4.92 -14.75 -8.88
C ILE A 93 -4.14 -13.98 -9.97
N VAL A 94 -3.26 -13.06 -9.58
CA VAL A 94 -2.46 -12.31 -10.56
C VAL A 94 -1.48 -13.21 -11.30
N ARG A 95 -0.87 -14.21 -10.63
CA ARG A 95 0.02 -15.19 -11.28
C ARG A 95 -0.71 -16.04 -12.30
N GLU A 96 -1.90 -16.51 -11.97
CA GLU A 96 -2.74 -17.28 -12.89
C GLU A 96 -3.07 -16.46 -14.14
N ARG A 97 -3.47 -15.19 -13.97
CA ARG A 97 -3.71 -14.28 -15.10
C ARG A 97 -2.46 -14.02 -15.95
N ILE A 98 -1.28 -13.92 -15.33
CA ILE A 98 -0.03 -13.80 -16.09
C ILE A 98 0.22 -15.06 -16.92
N CYS A 99 -0.12 -16.24 -16.42
CA CYS A 99 0.01 -17.49 -17.17
C CYS A 99 -0.98 -17.58 -18.34
N GLU A 100 -2.21 -17.09 -18.15
CA GLU A 100 -3.28 -17.17 -19.15
C GLU A 100 -3.19 -16.05 -20.21
N GLU A 101 -2.98 -14.80 -19.78
CA GLU A 101 -3.02 -13.59 -20.61
C GLU A 101 -1.82 -12.66 -20.31
N LYS A 102 -0.61 -13.16 -20.50
CA LYS A 102 0.63 -12.48 -20.05
C LYS A 102 0.73 -11.03 -20.51
N GLU A 103 0.60 -10.77 -21.79
CA GLU A 103 0.79 -9.42 -22.36
C GLU A 103 -0.22 -8.42 -21.80
N LYS A 104 -1.49 -8.82 -21.76
CA LYS A 104 -2.57 -7.97 -21.23
C LYS A 104 -2.39 -7.70 -19.74
N THR A 105 -2.09 -8.74 -18.96
CA THR A 105 -1.89 -8.61 -17.51
C THR A 105 -0.67 -7.73 -17.20
N MET A 106 0.45 -7.93 -17.90
CA MET A 106 1.64 -7.11 -17.74
C MET A 106 1.41 -5.65 -18.16
N HIS A 107 0.61 -5.41 -19.21
CA HIS A 107 0.20 -4.05 -19.58
C HIS A 107 -0.60 -3.37 -18.45
N GLN A 108 -1.55 -4.08 -17.84
CA GLN A 108 -2.33 -3.56 -16.71
C GLN A 108 -1.44 -3.24 -15.49
N ILE A 109 -0.47 -4.12 -15.17
CA ILE A 109 0.48 -3.90 -14.08
C ILE A 109 1.37 -2.69 -14.37
N SER A 110 1.88 -2.57 -15.60
CA SER A 110 2.67 -1.40 -16.01
C SER A 110 1.87 -0.11 -15.91
N LYS A 111 0.60 -0.14 -16.30
CA LYS A 111 -0.30 1.00 -16.18
C LYS A 111 -0.52 1.40 -14.70
N LEU A 112 -0.69 0.45 -13.78
CA LEU A 112 -0.74 0.76 -12.34
C LEU A 112 0.53 1.46 -11.86
N GLY A 113 1.70 1.06 -12.36
CA GLY A 113 2.96 1.74 -12.05
C GLY A 113 2.98 3.20 -12.50
N LEU A 114 2.50 3.48 -13.72
CA LEU A 114 2.37 4.86 -14.23
C LEU A 114 1.38 5.69 -13.41
N LEU A 115 0.23 5.12 -13.07
CA LEU A 115 -0.77 5.77 -12.22
C LEU A 115 -0.21 6.08 -10.83
N ALA A 116 0.57 5.17 -10.26
CA ALA A 116 1.26 5.41 -8.97
C ALA A 116 2.24 6.59 -9.09
N ALA A 117 3.05 6.66 -10.16
CA ALA A 117 3.97 7.77 -10.39
C ALA A 117 3.24 9.11 -10.52
N SER A 118 2.16 9.17 -11.30
CA SER A 118 1.33 10.38 -11.42
C SER A 118 0.69 10.77 -10.08
N SER A 119 0.30 9.80 -9.26
CA SER A 119 -0.26 10.07 -7.92
C SER A 119 0.72 10.82 -7.02
N LYS A 120 2.03 10.51 -7.10
CA LYS A 120 3.07 11.22 -6.36
C LYS A 120 3.07 12.71 -6.73
N GLU A 121 3.06 13.02 -8.02
CA GLU A 121 3.07 14.41 -8.52
C GLU A 121 1.80 15.17 -8.09
N PHE A 122 0.63 14.54 -8.20
CA PHE A 122 -0.65 15.16 -7.84
C PHE A 122 -0.77 15.40 -6.33
N LEU A 123 -0.24 14.51 -5.49
CA LEU A 123 -0.18 14.70 -4.05
C LEU A 123 0.75 15.86 -3.65
N MET A 124 1.88 16.02 -4.33
CA MET A 124 2.85 17.10 -4.06
C MET A 124 2.37 18.46 -4.59
N SER A 125 1.53 18.47 -5.61
CA SER A 125 1.03 19.70 -6.27
C SER A 125 -0.42 20.04 -5.93
N ASN A 126 -1.06 19.31 -4.99
CA ASN A 126 -2.47 19.51 -4.59
C ASN A 126 -3.48 19.41 -5.73
N GLN A 127 -3.23 18.56 -6.72
CA GLN A 127 -4.15 18.31 -7.84
C GLN A 127 -5.13 17.20 -7.47
N LEU A 128 -6.13 17.54 -6.65
CA LEU A 128 -7.05 16.56 -6.07
C LEU A 128 -8.01 15.90 -7.08
N PRO A 129 -8.57 16.61 -8.07
CA PRO A 129 -9.41 15.98 -9.11
C PRO A 129 -8.62 14.96 -9.94
N GLU A 130 -7.38 15.28 -10.32
CA GLU A 130 -6.49 14.41 -11.07
C GLU A 130 -6.10 13.18 -10.26
N LEU A 131 -5.79 13.37 -8.97
CA LEU A 131 -5.55 12.26 -8.05
C LEU A 131 -6.77 11.35 -7.95
N GLY A 132 -7.98 11.93 -7.85
CA GLY A 132 -9.23 11.18 -7.82
C GLY A 132 -9.42 10.33 -9.07
N ASN A 133 -9.17 10.89 -10.26
CA ASN A 133 -9.26 10.15 -11.52
C ASN A 133 -8.29 8.98 -11.58
N VAL A 134 -7.04 9.18 -11.17
CA VAL A 134 -6.02 8.13 -11.11
C VAL A 134 -6.40 7.03 -10.11
N MET A 135 -6.98 7.39 -8.96
CA MET A 135 -7.48 6.42 -7.99
C MET A 135 -8.59 5.54 -8.58
N ASN A 136 -9.54 6.14 -9.29
CA ASN A 136 -10.65 5.43 -9.92
C ASN A 136 -10.14 4.47 -11.00
N GLU A 137 -9.26 4.93 -11.89
CA GLU A 137 -8.67 4.10 -12.93
C GLU A 137 -7.84 2.94 -12.34
N ALA A 138 -7.08 3.18 -11.28
CA ALA A 138 -6.36 2.14 -10.58
C ALA A 138 -7.31 1.10 -9.97
N HIS A 139 -8.47 1.53 -9.40
CA HIS A 139 -9.47 0.62 -8.88
C HIS A 139 -10.07 -0.28 -9.97
N ASP A 140 -10.38 0.28 -11.12
CA ASP A 140 -10.89 -0.48 -12.26
C ASP A 140 -9.90 -1.54 -12.73
N ILE A 141 -8.62 -1.19 -12.84
CA ILE A 141 -7.57 -2.15 -13.20
C ILE A 141 -7.46 -3.26 -12.14
N LEU A 142 -7.43 -2.93 -10.85
CA LEU A 142 -7.36 -3.90 -9.77
C LEU A 142 -8.59 -4.84 -9.75
N THR A 143 -9.77 -4.30 -10.07
CA THR A 143 -10.99 -5.09 -10.22
C THR A 143 -10.89 -6.06 -11.40
N HIS A 144 -10.38 -5.61 -12.54
CA HIS A 144 -10.16 -6.46 -13.71
C HIS A 144 -9.07 -7.53 -13.47
N LEU A 145 -8.06 -7.22 -12.68
CA LEU A 145 -7.07 -8.22 -12.25
C LEU A 145 -7.66 -9.28 -11.31
N GLY A 146 -8.86 -9.05 -10.77
CA GLY A 146 -9.56 -10.01 -9.91
C GLY A 146 -9.16 -9.92 -8.44
N VAL A 147 -8.46 -8.85 -8.02
CA VAL A 147 -7.99 -8.67 -6.64
C VAL A 147 -8.93 -7.81 -5.80
N SER A 148 -10.08 -7.38 -6.33
CA SER A 148 -11.11 -6.67 -5.60
C SER A 148 -12.21 -7.60 -5.10
N HIS A 149 -13.06 -7.09 -4.22
CA HIS A 149 -14.19 -7.80 -3.64
C HIS A 149 -15.52 -7.04 -3.90
N PRO A 150 -16.66 -7.73 -4.13
CA PRO A 150 -17.94 -7.06 -4.41
C PRO A 150 -18.37 -6.01 -3.39
N ARG A 151 -18.14 -6.26 -2.09
CA ARG A 151 -18.41 -5.26 -1.04
C ARG A 151 -17.55 -4.01 -1.20
N LEU A 152 -16.28 -4.17 -1.55
CA LEU A 152 -15.36 -3.07 -1.77
C LEU A 152 -15.77 -2.26 -2.99
N ASN A 153 -16.13 -2.93 -4.10
CA ASN A 153 -16.65 -2.25 -5.30
C ASN A 153 -17.94 -1.46 -4.99
N ALA A 154 -18.83 -2.01 -4.15
CA ALA A 154 -20.02 -1.30 -3.70
C ALA A 154 -19.66 -0.06 -2.85
N MET A 155 -18.68 -0.15 -1.95
CA MET A 155 -18.20 1.00 -1.16
C MET A 155 -17.60 2.08 -2.05
N VAL A 156 -16.75 1.72 -3.01
CA VAL A 156 -16.17 2.65 -3.99
C VAL A 156 -17.29 3.36 -4.77
N LYS A 157 -18.25 2.61 -5.29
CA LYS A 157 -19.41 3.18 -5.99
C LYS A 157 -20.20 4.15 -5.11
N THR A 158 -20.43 3.79 -3.85
CA THR A 158 -21.13 4.65 -2.90
C THR A 158 -20.36 5.93 -2.60
N ALA A 159 -19.04 5.85 -2.39
CA ALA A 159 -18.20 7.01 -2.15
C ALA A 159 -18.27 8.00 -3.34
N LEU A 160 -18.11 7.50 -4.55
CA LEU A 160 -18.18 8.32 -5.77
C LEU A 160 -19.57 8.95 -5.96
N ALA A 161 -20.64 8.21 -5.71
CA ALA A 161 -22.01 8.72 -5.79
C ALA A 161 -22.31 9.82 -4.74
N ASN A 162 -21.52 9.90 -3.67
CA ASN A 162 -21.64 10.90 -2.61
C ASN A 162 -20.54 11.96 -2.66
N GLY A 163 -19.90 12.16 -3.81
CA GLY A 163 -19.02 13.29 -4.07
C GLY A 163 -17.54 13.08 -3.74
N ALA A 164 -17.10 11.85 -3.49
CA ALA A 164 -15.68 11.57 -3.43
C ALA A 164 -15.04 11.81 -4.81
N LEU A 165 -13.91 12.50 -4.87
CA LEU A 165 -13.17 12.74 -6.12
C LEU A 165 -12.61 11.44 -6.68
N GLY A 166 -12.20 10.52 -5.81
CA GLY A 166 -11.73 9.21 -6.17
C GLY A 166 -11.84 8.23 -5.01
N ALA A 167 -11.95 6.95 -5.35
CA ALA A 167 -11.95 5.87 -4.37
C ALA A 167 -11.33 4.61 -4.96
N LYS A 168 -10.53 3.90 -4.18
CA LYS A 168 -9.86 2.68 -4.64
C LYS A 168 -9.59 1.69 -3.51
N LEU A 169 -9.43 0.45 -3.90
CA LEU A 169 -8.82 -0.60 -3.09
C LEU A 169 -7.44 -0.17 -2.58
N THR A 170 -7.17 -0.44 -1.31
CA THR A 170 -5.83 -0.33 -0.73
C THR A 170 -5.54 -1.52 0.16
N GLY A 171 -4.27 -1.91 0.26
CA GLY A 171 -3.86 -3.15 0.91
C GLY A 171 -4.15 -4.39 0.07
N SER A 172 -4.12 -5.54 0.72
CA SER A 172 -4.36 -6.86 0.11
C SER A 172 -5.25 -7.71 0.99
#